data_ac809f183a167d55aaa32e5bc35d2b8b
#
_entry.id   ac809f183a167d55aaa32e5bc35d2b8b
#
_cell.length_a   1.000
_cell.length_b   1.000
_cell.length_c   1.000
_cell.angle_alpha   90.00
_cell.angle_beta   90.00
_cell.angle_gamma   90.00
#
_symmetry.space_group_name_H-M   'P 1'
#
loop_
_entity.id
_entity.type
_entity.pdbx_description
1 polymer ?
#
loop_
_entity_poly.entity_id
_entity_poly.type
_entity_poly.pdbx_seq_one_letter_code
_entity_poly.pdbx_strand_id
1 'polypeptide(L)'
;EDDRDEALAMARLIERLMATPALTGILADEPLTPLDKMDDDAVLADFRQRGGTVFHLCGTCRMGPDAASSVVDSRLRVHGVEGLRICDASAFPNITSANTNAPTMMLAHRAAGMILQDGQR
;
A
#
# COMPACT_ATOMS: atom_id res chain seq x y z
N GLU A 1 13.97 5.39 4.96
CA GLU A 1 14.24 6.80 4.57
C GLU A 1 13.10 7.27 3.67
N ASP A 2 12.82 6.58 2.60
CA ASP A 2 11.78 6.92 1.60
C ASP A 2 10.37 7.06 2.23
N ASP A 3 9.95 6.15 3.11
CA ASP A 3 8.62 6.20 3.77
C ASP A 3 8.44 7.46 4.65
N ARG A 4 9.53 7.97 5.25
CA ARG A 4 9.49 9.20 6.05
C ARG A 4 9.29 10.43 5.16
N ASP A 5 9.98 10.47 4.05
CA ASP A 5 9.91 11.58 3.09
C ASP A 5 8.52 11.61 2.42
N GLU A 6 7.96 10.45 2.10
CA GLU A 6 6.59 10.34 1.60
C GLU A 6 5.56 10.80 2.64
N ALA A 7 5.70 10.41 3.92
CA ALA A 7 4.80 10.84 4.99
C ALA A 7 4.82 12.38 5.15
N LEU A 8 6.01 12.99 5.12
CA LEU A 8 6.16 14.44 5.17
C LEU A 8 5.54 15.12 3.94
N ALA A 9 5.81 14.60 2.74
CA ALA A 9 5.25 15.13 1.50
C ALA A 9 3.72 15.08 1.48
N MET A 10 3.12 13.99 1.99
CA MET A 10 1.66 13.87 2.16
C MET A 10 1.12 14.89 3.15
N ALA A 11 1.76 15.07 4.31
CA ALA A 11 1.34 16.06 5.30
C ALA A 11 1.35 17.48 4.71
N ARG A 12 2.42 17.84 4.00
CA ARG A 12 2.54 19.16 3.33
C ARG A 12 1.55 19.33 2.17
N LEU A 13 1.18 18.24 1.49
CA LEU A 13 0.11 18.29 0.49
C LEU A 13 -1.24 18.57 1.14
N ILE A 14 -1.58 17.88 2.24
CA ILE A 14 -2.82 18.09 2.98
C ILE A 14 -2.89 19.52 3.49
N GLU A 15 -1.83 20.04 4.08
CA GLU A 15 -1.74 21.44 4.53
C GLU A 15 -2.10 22.41 3.41
N ARG A 16 -1.48 22.26 2.23
CA ARG A 16 -1.78 23.12 1.05
C ARG A 16 -3.22 23.00 0.58
N LEU A 17 -3.78 21.79 0.58
CA LEU A 17 -5.18 21.58 0.20
C LEU A 17 -6.13 22.25 1.19
N MET A 18 -5.90 22.08 2.49
CA MET A 18 -6.71 22.67 3.56
C MET A 18 -6.66 24.20 3.56
N ALA A 19 -5.54 24.80 3.11
CA ALA A 19 -5.40 26.26 2.98
C ALA A 19 -6.09 26.86 1.74
N THR A 20 -6.68 26.02 0.87
CA THR A 20 -7.38 26.54 -0.32
C THR A 20 -8.69 27.25 0.06
N PRO A 21 -9.09 28.34 -0.64
CA PRO A 21 -10.35 29.03 -0.34
C PRO A 21 -11.60 28.15 -0.41
N ALA A 22 -11.57 27.11 -1.27
CA ALA A 22 -12.69 26.17 -1.41
C ALA A 22 -12.90 25.32 -0.15
N LEU A 23 -11.81 24.89 0.52
CA LEU A 23 -11.89 24.09 1.74
C LEU A 23 -12.02 24.95 3.00
N THR A 24 -11.26 26.03 3.13
CA THR A 24 -11.37 26.94 4.29
C THR A 24 -12.78 27.52 4.46
N GLY A 25 -13.53 27.70 3.36
CA GLY A 25 -14.91 28.18 3.40
C GLY A 25 -15.94 27.21 4.00
N ILE A 26 -15.60 25.93 4.12
CA ILE A 26 -16.49 24.87 4.67
C ILE A 26 -15.99 24.26 5.98
N LEU A 27 -14.79 24.64 6.43
CA LEU A 27 -14.26 24.20 7.73
C LEU A 27 -14.96 25.00 8.86
N ALA A 28 -15.47 24.28 9.87
CA ALA A 28 -16.20 24.88 10.96
C ALA A 28 -15.27 25.27 12.14
N ASP A 29 -14.19 24.51 12.32
CA ASP A 29 -13.30 24.62 13.50
C ASP A 29 -11.83 24.53 13.10
N GLU A 30 -10.94 24.82 14.05
CA GLU A 30 -9.51 24.57 13.89
C GLU A 30 -9.23 23.07 13.69
N PRO A 31 -8.26 22.71 12.83
CA PRO A 31 -7.91 21.31 12.60
C PRO A 31 -7.34 20.67 13.88
N LEU A 32 -7.69 19.42 14.14
CA LEU A 32 -7.14 18.62 15.26
C LEU A 32 -5.62 18.53 15.21
N THR A 33 -5.05 18.62 14.02
CA THR A 33 -3.60 18.62 13.75
C THR A 33 -3.25 19.91 13.00
N PRO A 34 -2.70 20.91 13.68
CA PRO A 34 -2.30 22.17 13.02
C PRO A 34 -0.96 21.97 12.28
N LEU A 35 -0.99 21.31 11.12
CA LEU A 35 0.21 20.97 10.32
C LEU A 35 1.06 22.19 9.97
N ASP A 36 0.42 23.35 9.79
CA ASP A 36 1.07 24.64 9.52
C ASP A 36 1.95 25.15 10.67
N LYS A 37 1.73 24.64 11.89
CA LYS A 37 2.48 24.98 13.11
C LYS A 37 3.48 23.90 13.52
N MET A 38 3.61 22.83 12.74
CA MET A 38 4.45 21.67 13.06
C MET A 38 5.68 21.63 12.17
N ASP A 39 6.85 21.42 12.79
CA ASP A 39 8.05 21.02 12.06
C ASP A 39 7.98 19.54 11.62
N ASP A 40 8.96 19.10 10.84
CA ASP A 40 8.95 17.75 10.28
C ASP A 40 9.06 16.65 11.35
N ASP A 41 9.79 16.90 12.43
CA ASP A 41 9.92 15.94 13.54
C ASP A 41 8.60 15.82 14.30
N ALA A 42 7.89 16.91 14.53
CA ALA A 42 6.57 16.93 15.15
C ALA A 42 5.52 16.21 14.26
N VAL A 43 5.55 16.43 12.94
CA VAL A 43 4.69 15.72 11.98
C VAL A 43 4.93 14.21 12.03
N LEU A 44 6.19 13.78 12.03
CA LEU A 44 6.54 12.36 12.11
C LEU A 44 6.18 11.74 13.47
N ALA A 45 6.31 12.49 14.57
CA ALA A 45 5.89 12.04 15.89
C ALA A 45 4.37 11.84 15.94
N ASP A 46 3.62 12.78 15.43
CA ASP A 46 2.16 12.70 15.30
C ASP A 46 1.72 11.50 14.44
N PHE A 47 2.35 11.30 13.29
CA PHE A 47 2.10 10.15 12.43
C PHE A 47 2.33 8.82 13.15
N ARG A 48 3.40 8.68 13.94
CA ARG A 48 3.67 7.48 14.75
C ARG A 48 2.64 7.25 15.85
N GLN A 49 2.16 8.32 16.46
CA GLN A 49 1.21 8.25 17.57
C GLN A 49 -0.22 7.97 17.11
N ARG A 50 -0.65 8.58 16.01
CA ARG A 50 -2.03 8.56 15.53
C ARG A 50 -2.24 7.82 14.21
N GLY A 51 -1.17 7.47 13.51
CA GLY A 51 -1.23 6.71 12.28
C GLY A 51 -1.88 5.35 12.49
N GLY A 52 -2.71 4.96 11.54
CA GLY A 52 -3.43 3.69 11.58
C GLY A 52 -3.50 3.04 10.21
N THR A 53 -3.90 1.78 10.21
CA THR A 53 -4.14 1.05 8.96
C THR A 53 -5.48 1.45 8.35
N VAL A 54 -5.52 1.50 7.02
CA VAL A 54 -6.76 1.58 6.24
C VAL A 54 -7.15 0.22 5.65
N PHE A 55 -6.64 -0.86 6.24
CA PHE A 55 -6.95 -2.27 5.90
C PHE A 55 -6.55 -2.68 4.48
N HIS A 56 -5.52 -2.05 3.92
CA HIS A 56 -4.96 -2.39 2.61
C HIS A 56 -3.59 -3.07 2.74
N LEU A 57 -3.46 -3.99 3.69
CA LEU A 57 -2.23 -4.75 3.91
C LEU A 57 -1.90 -5.62 2.70
N CYS A 58 -0.63 -5.59 2.26
CA CYS A 58 -0.14 -6.36 1.13
C CYS A 58 1.35 -6.67 1.30
N GLY A 59 1.91 -7.51 0.42
CA GLY A 59 3.35 -7.72 0.31
C GLY A 59 3.99 -8.72 1.28
N THR A 60 3.24 -9.36 2.18
CA THR A 60 3.79 -10.36 3.12
C THR A 60 4.27 -11.65 2.45
N CYS A 61 3.75 -11.96 1.25
CA CYS A 61 4.19 -13.04 0.38
C CYS A 61 4.60 -12.50 -0.99
N ARG A 62 5.32 -11.38 -0.99
CA ARG A 62 5.63 -10.60 -2.20
C ARG A 62 6.17 -11.43 -3.34
N MET A 63 5.73 -11.07 -4.55
CA MET A 63 6.21 -11.63 -5.80
C MET A 63 7.60 -11.08 -6.15
N GLY A 64 8.46 -11.94 -6.69
CA GLY A 64 9.76 -11.52 -7.17
C GLY A 64 10.53 -12.63 -7.86
N PRO A 65 11.74 -12.32 -8.35
CA PRO A 65 12.50 -13.22 -9.23
C PRO A 65 13.17 -14.39 -8.50
N ASP A 66 13.39 -14.27 -7.19
CA ASP A 66 14.19 -15.25 -6.43
C ASP A 66 13.71 -15.43 -4.99
N ALA A 67 14.05 -16.55 -4.39
CA ALA A 67 13.66 -16.92 -3.02
C ALA A 67 14.35 -16.10 -1.91
N ALA A 68 15.40 -15.35 -2.21
CA ALA A 68 16.10 -14.54 -1.22
C ALA A 68 15.35 -13.22 -0.95
N SER A 69 14.64 -12.71 -1.95
CA SER A 69 13.94 -11.42 -1.91
C SER A 69 12.42 -11.54 -2.00
N SER A 70 11.88 -12.74 -2.26
CA SER A 70 10.45 -12.94 -2.52
C SER A 70 9.96 -14.31 -2.06
N VAL A 71 8.64 -14.43 -1.92
CA VAL A 71 7.98 -15.69 -1.51
C VAL A 71 7.42 -16.43 -2.71
N VAL A 72 6.92 -15.71 -3.72
CA VAL A 72 6.35 -16.32 -4.93
C VAL A 72 7.00 -15.77 -6.21
N ASP A 73 6.99 -16.58 -7.26
CA ASP A 73 7.43 -16.19 -8.59
C ASP A 73 6.33 -15.41 -9.37
N SER A 74 6.63 -15.00 -10.61
CA SER A 74 5.69 -14.30 -11.49
C SER A 74 4.47 -15.12 -11.91
N ARG A 75 4.44 -16.42 -11.63
CA ARG A 75 3.29 -17.31 -11.78
C ARG A 75 2.61 -17.63 -10.45
N LEU A 76 2.95 -16.89 -9.38
CA LEU A 76 2.40 -17.03 -8.03
C LEU A 76 2.76 -18.37 -7.35
N ARG A 77 3.74 -19.10 -7.84
CA ARG A 77 4.21 -20.34 -7.24
C ARG A 77 5.19 -20.02 -6.10
N VAL A 78 5.03 -20.69 -4.98
CA VAL A 78 5.93 -20.51 -3.83
C VAL A 78 7.31 -21.06 -4.17
N HIS A 79 8.35 -20.25 -3.97
CA HIS A 79 9.73 -20.67 -4.18
C HIS A 79 10.09 -21.84 -3.27
N GLY A 80 10.64 -22.91 -3.84
CA GLY A 80 11.08 -24.09 -3.09
C GLY A 80 9.97 -25.03 -2.59
N VAL A 81 8.70 -24.76 -2.92
CA VAL A 81 7.56 -25.63 -2.55
C VAL A 81 6.77 -25.99 -3.80
N GLU A 82 6.71 -27.28 -4.12
CA GLU A 82 5.94 -27.74 -5.27
C GLU A 82 4.43 -27.74 -5.00
N GLY A 83 3.65 -27.41 -6.05
CA GLY A 83 2.19 -27.48 -6.01
C GLY A 83 1.49 -26.38 -5.21
N LEU A 84 2.23 -25.44 -4.61
CA LEU A 84 1.66 -24.35 -3.80
C LEU A 84 1.71 -23.00 -4.53
N ARG A 85 0.61 -22.26 -4.45
CA ARG A 85 0.50 -20.86 -4.95
C ARG A 85 -0.15 -19.96 -3.92
N ILE A 86 0.14 -18.66 -4.02
CA ILE A 86 -0.50 -17.60 -3.23
C ILE A 86 -1.08 -16.59 -4.20
N CYS A 87 -2.40 -16.35 -4.12
CA CYS A 87 -3.16 -15.58 -5.11
C CYS A 87 -4.01 -14.47 -4.47
N ASP A 88 -3.47 -13.76 -3.53
CA ASP A 88 -4.13 -12.65 -2.82
C ASP A 88 -3.23 -11.41 -2.74
N ALA A 89 -3.67 -10.37 -2.04
CA ALA A 89 -2.94 -9.11 -1.92
C ALA A 89 -1.55 -9.26 -1.28
N SER A 90 -1.30 -10.34 -0.54
CA SER A 90 0.03 -10.59 0.04
C SER A 90 1.12 -10.79 -1.02
N ALA A 91 0.73 -11.22 -2.25
CA ALA A 91 1.64 -11.42 -3.36
C ALA A 91 2.07 -10.12 -4.08
N PHE A 92 1.44 -8.98 -3.79
CA PHE A 92 1.86 -7.72 -4.40
C PHE A 92 3.28 -7.33 -3.97
N PRO A 93 4.16 -6.94 -4.91
CA PRO A 93 5.51 -6.48 -4.58
C PRO A 93 5.50 -5.13 -3.84
N ASN A 94 4.53 -4.27 -4.14
CA ASN A 94 4.27 -2.97 -3.52
C ASN A 94 2.78 -2.72 -3.40
N ILE A 95 2.39 -1.77 -2.54
CA ILE A 95 1.01 -1.32 -2.47
C ILE A 95 0.60 -0.64 -3.79
N THR A 96 -0.63 -0.89 -4.22
CA THR A 96 -1.19 -0.23 -5.41
C THR A 96 -1.56 1.22 -5.11
N SER A 97 -1.57 2.09 -6.12
CA SER A 97 -1.93 3.51 -5.98
C SER A 97 -3.42 3.76 -5.70
N ALA A 98 -4.23 2.70 -5.60
CA ALA A 98 -5.65 2.73 -5.28
C ALA A 98 -6.01 1.57 -4.35
N ASN A 99 -7.29 1.49 -3.94
CA ASN A 99 -7.80 0.41 -3.11
C ASN A 99 -7.42 -0.97 -3.67
N THR A 100 -6.98 -1.87 -2.79
CA THR A 100 -6.41 -3.17 -3.18
C THR A 100 -7.43 -4.19 -3.69
N ASN A 101 -8.75 -3.95 -3.54
CA ASN A 101 -9.77 -4.94 -3.90
C ASN A 101 -9.77 -5.29 -5.41
N ALA A 102 -9.89 -4.30 -6.28
CA ALA A 102 -9.93 -4.55 -7.73
C ALA A 102 -8.62 -5.18 -8.25
N PRO A 103 -7.41 -4.71 -7.88
CA PRO A 103 -6.16 -5.38 -8.20
C PRO A 103 -6.09 -6.83 -7.71
N THR A 104 -6.59 -7.13 -6.50
CA THR A 104 -6.61 -8.50 -5.96
C THR A 104 -7.53 -9.41 -6.79
N MET A 105 -8.71 -8.94 -7.17
CA MET A 105 -9.62 -9.68 -8.05
C MET A 105 -8.98 -9.95 -9.41
N MET A 106 -8.31 -8.97 -10.00
CA MET A 106 -7.57 -9.12 -11.25
C MET A 106 -6.43 -10.15 -11.12
N LEU A 107 -5.66 -10.09 -10.03
CA LEU A 107 -4.59 -11.05 -9.76
C LEU A 107 -5.15 -12.47 -9.65
N ALA A 108 -6.24 -12.67 -8.89
CA ALA A 108 -6.88 -13.96 -8.70
C ALA A 108 -7.45 -14.52 -10.03
N HIS A 109 -8.08 -13.67 -10.85
CA HIS A 109 -8.57 -14.06 -12.17
C HIS A 109 -7.41 -14.54 -13.08
N ARG A 110 -6.30 -13.80 -13.11
CA ARG A 110 -5.13 -14.18 -13.87
C ARG A 110 -4.49 -15.48 -13.36
N ALA A 111 -4.43 -15.64 -12.02
CA ALA A 111 -3.94 -16.86 -11.38
C ALA A 111 -4.74 -18.09 -11.76
N ALA A 112 -6.07 -17.99 -11.81
CA ALA A 112 -6.93 -19.08 -12.26
C ALA A 112 -6.58 -19.55 -13.67
N GLY A 113 -6.36 -18.62 -14.62
CA GLY A 113 -5.89 -18.94 -15.96
C GLY A 113 -4.53 -19.67 -15.98
N MET A 114 -3.58 -19.23 -15.13
CA MET A 114 -2.26 -19.88 -15.01
C MET A 114 -2.39 -21.31 -14.45
N ILE A 115 -3.25 -21.52 -13.46
CA ILE A 115 -3.48 -22.84 -12.84
C ILE A 115 -4.08 -23.81 -13.85
N LEU A 116 -5.08 -23.37 -14.62
CA LEU A 116 -5.71 -24.19 -15.65
C LEU A 116 -4.71 -24.58 -16.76
N GLN A 117 -3.85 -23.67 -17.18
CA GLN A 117 -2.81 -23.96 -18.17
C GLN A 117 -1.79 -24.99 -17.66
N ASP A 118 -1.40 -24.91 -16.39
CA ASP A 118 -0.42 -25.83 -15.82
C ASP A 118 -1.02 -27.22 -15.54
N GLY A 119 -2.32 -27.29 -15.25
CA GLY A 119 -3.05 -28.58 -15.08
C GLY A 119 -3.32 -29.35 -16.37
N GLN A 120 -3.06 -28.75 -17.54
CA GLN A 120 -3.22 -29.39 -18.85
C GLN A 120 -1.90 -30.00 -19.37
N ARG A 121 -0.81 -29.86 -18.63
CA ARG A 121 0.52 -30.43 -18.97
C ARG A 121 0.83 -31.67 -18.15
#